data_60a7f4fd96f5c3241984a528fa7ed033
#
_entry.id   60a7f4fd96f5c3241984a528fa7ed033
#
_cell.length_a   1.000
_cell.length_b   1.000
_cell.length_c   1.000
_cell.angle_alpha   90.00
_cell.angle_beta   90.00
_cell.angle_gamma   90.00
#
_symmetry.space_group_name_H-M   'P 1'
#
loop_
_entity.id
_entity.type
_entity.pdbx_description
1 polymer ?
#
loop_
_entity_poly.entity_id
_entity_poly.type
_entity_poly.pdbx_seq_one_letter_code
_entity_poly.pdbx_strand_id
1 'polypeptide(L)'
;MVMVHAPAQVDKAIADGWAAKKTLIGSNEFCLVGPAADPAGIGAARSAAEAYRKVAAAGGPFVSRGDNSGTHQKEMQIWKAAGVEPQGPWYIVTKDFMTASLKRANAERAYFMSDSSTWIMEKGVAPDLTILFRGDRVLVNTYHAIVAPPGATAGRDTAERFIDFVASPEGQRIIAEYGRERFGEGLYNDAAYARQFD
;
A
#
# COMPACT_ATOMS: atom_id res chain seq x y z
N MET A 1 -9.20 1.37 -18.96
CA MET A 1 -8.46 2.10 -17.93
C MET A 1 -7.90 1.14 -16.91
N VAL A 2 -6.85 1.57 -16.20
CA VAL A 2 -6.29 0.84 -15.05
C VAL A 2 -6.10 1.85 -13.91
N MET A 3 -6.40 1.44 -12.68
CA MET A 3 -6.10 2.21 -11.46
C MET A 3 -5.08 1.41 -10.64
N VAL A 4 -3.93 2.01 -10.38
CA VAL A 4 -2.79 1.31 -9.76
C VAL A 4 -2.04 2.21 -8.79
N HIS A 5 -1.34 1.59 -7.85
CA HIS A 5 -0.49 2.24 -6.87
C HIS A 5 0.99 1.84 -7.03
N ALA A 6 1.47 1.87 -8.26
CA ALA A 6 2.85 1.57 -8.62
C ALA A 6 3.38 2.66 -9.59
N PRO A 7 3.74 3.86 -9.07
CA PRO A 7 4.09 5.03 -9.90
C PRO A 7 5.12 4.72 -10.99
N ALA A 8 6.19 4.01 -10.67
CA ALA A 8 7.23 3.65 -11.64
C ALA A 8 6.70 2.79 -12.81
N GLN A 9 5.73 1.91 -12.55
CA GLN A 9 5.09 1.12 -13.61
C GLN A 9 4.15 1.98 -14.45
N VAL A 10 3.47 2.95 -13.84
CA VAL A 10 2.64 3.93 -14.55
C VAL A 10 3.50 4.77 -15.48
N ASP A 11 4.62 5.29 -14.99
CA ASP A 11 5.54 6.09 -15.80
C ASP A 11 6.12 5.28 -16.96
N LYS A 12 6.46 4.01 -16.70
CA LYS A 12 6.87 3.09 -17.78
C LYS A 12 5.77 2.87 -18.81
N ALA A 13 4.53 2.69 -18.37
CA ALA A 13 3.38 2.50 -19.24
C ALA A 13 3.17 3.70 -20.20
N ILE A 14 3.34 4.91 -19.69
CA ILE A 14 3.30 6.14 -20.50
C ILE A 14 4.49 6.18 -21.46
N ALA A 15 5.70 5.94 -21.00
CA ALA A 15 6.91 5.95 -21.80
C ALA A 15 6.89 4.92 -22.95
N ASP A 16 6.35 3.73 -22.67
CA ASP A 16 6.20 2.65 -23.65
C ASP A 16 5.02 2.88 -24.63
N GLY A 17 4.21 3.93 -24.42
CA GLY A 17 3.12 4.34 -25.33
C GLY A 17 1.84 3.49 -25.25
N TRP A 18 1.69 2.59 -24.30
CA TRP A 18 0.45 1.85 -24.15
C TRP A 18 -0.57 2.51 -23.18
N ALA A 19 -0.15 3.58 -22.51
CA ALA A 19 -1.02 4.49 -21.77
C ALA A 19 -0.76 5.94 -22.20
N ALA A 20 -1.82 6.75 -22.26
CA ALA A 20 -1.74 8.12 -22.78
C ALA A 20 -2.01 9.22 -21.76
N LYS A 21 -2.68 8.89 -20.65
CA LYS A 21 -3.07 9.87 -19.62
C LYS A 21 -2.78 9.27 -18.26
N LYS A 22 -2.04 10.00 -17.45
CA LYS A 22 -1.80 9.71 -16.03
C LYS A 22 -2.55 10.72 -15.18
N THR A 23 -3.38 10.27 -14.27
CA THR A 23 -4.15 11.12 -13.37
C THR A 23 -3.98 10.62 -11.95
N LEU A 24 -3.42 11.44 -11.07
CA LEU A 24 -3.37 11.17 -9.64
C LEU A 24 -4.78 11.25 -9.07
N ILE A 25 -5.24 10.20 -8.41
CA ILE A 25 -6.62 10.08 -7.91
C ILE A 25 -6.74 10.06 -6.39
N GLY A 26 -5.65 9.78 -5.67
CA GLY A 26 -5.65 9.75 -4.21
C GLY A 26 -4.48 8.96 -3.65
N SER A 27 -4.52 8.73 -2.34
CA SER A 27 -3.56 7.88 -1.64
C SER A 27 -4.20 7.15 -0.47
N ASN A 28 -3.56 6.08 -0.01
CA ASN A 28 -3.63 5.62 1.35
C ASN A 28 -2.20 5.53 1.90
N GLU A 29 -1.97 4.87 3.00
CA GLU A 29 -0.61 4.62 3.49
C GLU A 29 -0.43 3.15 3.84
N PHE A 30 0.80 2.69 3.84
CA PHE A 30 1.14 1.44 4.48
C PHE A 30 1.39 1.66 5.98
N CYS A 31 1.14 0.63 6.77
CA CYS A 31 1.50 0.56 8.17
C CYS A 31 2.17 -0.79 8.47
N LEU A 32 3.04 -0.80 9.47
CA LEU A 32 3.62 -2.04 9.97
C LEU A 32 2.80 -2.47 11.18
N VAL A 33 2.21 -3.65 11.06
CA VAL A 33 1.50 -4.31 12.15
C VAL A 33 2.34 -5.44 12.72
N GLY A 34 2.10 -5.77 13.96
CA GLY A 34 2.78 -6.86 14.65
C GLY A 34 2.18 -7.13 16.01
N PRO A 35 2.72 -8.11 16.77
CA PRO A 35 2.25 -8.43 18.10
C PRO A 35 2.41 -7.22 19.03
N ALA A 36 1.41 -6.98 19.90
CA ALA A 36 1.39 -5.80 20.79
C ALA A 36 2.60 -5.71 21.72
N ALA A 37 3.26 -6.83 22.02
CA ALA A 37 4.48 -6.87 22.83
C ALA A 37 5.71 -6.28 22.11
N ASP A 38 5.65 -6.13 20.79
CA ASP A 38 6.69 -5.58 19.93
C ASP A 38 8.12 -6.07 20.24
N PRO A 39 8.38 -7.38 20.17
CA PRO A 39 9.68 -7.94 20.60
C PRO A 39 10.89 -7.39 19.82
N ALA A 40 10.68 -6.89 18.57
CA ALA A 40 11.75 -6.25 17.79
C ALA A 40 11.86 -4.74 18.09
N GLY A 41 10.93 -4.14 18.82
CA GLY A 41 10.94 -2.72 19.18
C GLY A 41 10.78 -1.78 17.99
N ILE A 42 9.95 -2.15 17.01
CA ILE A 42 9.74 -1.32 15.81
C ILE A 42 8.92 -0.06 16.09
N GLY A 43 8.10 -0.06 17.15
CA GLY A 43 7.34 1.12 17.57
C GLY A 43 8.20 2.33 17.94
N ALA A 44 9.47 2.12 18.28
CA ALA A 44 10.44 3.18 18.55
C ALA A 44 11.29 3.57 17.32
N ALA A 45 11.03 3.00 16.14
CA ALA A 45 11.77 3.31 14.93
C ALA A 45 11.44 4.73 14.43
N ARG A 46 12.43 5.40 13.82
CA ARG A 46 12.27 6.74 13.23
C ARG A 46 11.99 6.71 11.72
N SER A 47 12.10 5.53 11.11
CA SER A 47 11.80 5.32 9.70
C SER A 47 11.37 3.88 9.44
N ALA A 48 10.66 3.65 8.33
CA ALA A 48 10.29 2.32 7.90
C ALA A 48 11.52 1.42 7.69
N ALA A 49 12.60 1.95 7.12
CA ALA A 49 13.85 1.22 6.96
C ALA A 49 14.48 0.80 8.31
N GLU A 50 14.40 1.66 9.33
CA GLU A 50 14.85 1.31 10.67
C GLU A 50 13.97 0.22 11.29
N ALA A 51 12.64 0.31 11.14
CA ALA A 51 11.71 -0.70 11.62
C ALA A 51 12.02 -2.08 11.02
N TYR A 52 12.26 -2.14 9.71
CA TYR A 52 12.62 -3.37 9.01
C TYR A 52 13.97 -3.94 9.49
N ARG A 53 14.99 -3.09 9.67
CA ARG A 53 16.27 -3.52 10.27
C ARG A 53 16.11 -4.13 11.66
N LYS A 54 15.25 -3.53 12.49
CA LYS A 54 14.97 -4.05 13.84
C LYS A 54 14.33 -5.43 13.79
N VAL A 55 13.36 -5.66 12.90
CA VAL A 55 12.76 -7.00 12.70
C VAL A 55 13.83 -8.01 12.30
N ALA A 56 14.64 -7.68 11.29
CA ALA A 56 15.70 -8.59 10.81
C ALA A 56 16.76 -8.89 11.89
N ALA A 57 17.19 -7.87 12.64
CA ALA A 57 18.19 -8.03 13.71
C ALA A 57 17.66 -8.88 14.87
N ALA A 58 16.37 -8.80 15.17
CA ALA A 58 15.71 -9.60 16.19
C ALA A 58 15.41 -11.04 15.71
N GLY A 59 15.52 -11.33 14.41
CA GLY A 59 15.04 -12.58 13.84
C GLY A 59 13.52 -12.74 14.00
N GLY A 60 12.80 -11.65 14.15
CA GLY A 60 11.34 -11.63 14.35
C GLY A 60 10.63 -12.13 13.08
N PRO A 61 9.61 -13.00 13.21
CA PRO A 61 8.90 -13.48 12.04
C PRO A 61 8.28 -12.31 11.27
N PHE A 62 8.48 -12.28 9.96
CA PHE A 62 7.93 -11.29 9.05
C PHE A 62 7.20 -11.99 7.91
N VAL A 63 5.94 -11.62 7.70
CA VAL A 63 5.14 -12.14 6.61
C VAL A 63 5.27 -11.21 5.40
N SER A 64 5.59 -11.80 4.26
CA SER A 64 5.61 -11.15 2.95
C SER A 64 4.56 -11.74 2.04
N ARG A 65 3.95 -10.91 1.21
CA ARG A 65 3.08 -11.40 0.14
C ARG A 65 3.86 -12.18 -0.92
N GLY A 66 5.06 -11.73 -1.29
CA GLY A 66 5.93 -12.41 -2.26
C GLY A 66 5.32 -12.61 -3.65
N ASP A 67 4.27 -11.86 -4.00
CA ASP A 67 3.42 -12.03 -5.19
C ASP A 67 3.68 -10.99 -6.31
N ASN A 68 4.72 -10.19 -6.15
CA ASN A 68 5.08 -9.09 -7.05
C ASN A 68 4.00 -7.98 -7.19
N SER A 69 3.03 -7.92 -6.27
CA SER A 69 2.06 -6.82 -6.20
C SER A 69 2.73 -5.49 -5.82
N GLY A 70 2.01 -4.38 -5.94
CA GLY A 70 2.49 -3.06 -5.50
C GLY A 70 2.92 -3.05 -4.02
N THR A 71 2.22 -3.78 -3.16
CA THR A 71 2.60 -3.97 -1.75
C THR A 71 3.94 -4.68 -1.63
N HIS A 72 4.11 -5.81 -2.33
CA HIS A 72 5.38 -6.55 -2.28
C HIS A 72 6.54 -5.73 -2.86
N GLN A 73 6.31 -4.96 -3.93
CA GLN A 73 7.34 -4.06 -4.49
C GLN A 73 7.74 -2.97 -3.50
N LYS A 74 6.77 -2.38 -2.78
CA LYS A 74 7.04 -1.39 -1.72
C LYS A 74 7.81 -2.04 -0.56
N GLU A 75 7.43 -3.22 -0.13
CA GLU A 75 8.14 -4.00 0.88
C GLU A 75 9.61 -4.19 0.51
N MET A 76 9.88 -4.67 -0.72
CA MET A 76 11.24 -4.90 -1.21
C MET A 76 12.04 -3.59 -1.32
N GLN A 77 11.39 -2.48 -1.67
CA GLN A 77 12.01 -1.15 -1.65
C GLN A 77 12.48 -0.77 -0.25
N ILE A 78 11.67 -1.05 0.78
CA ILE A 78 12.01 -0.74 2.17
C ILE A 78 13.12 -1.67 2.68
N TRP A 79 13.08 -2.97 2.37
CA TRP A 79 14.17 -3.91 2.68
C TRP A 79 15.51 -3.45 2.09
N LYS A 80 15.48 -3.02 0.81
CA LYS A 80 16.68 -2.46 0.15
C LYS A 80 17.18 -1.20 0.87
N ALA A 81 16.29 -0.29 1.25
CA ALA A 81 16.65 0.92 2.02
C ALA A 81 17.16 0.59 3.43
N ALA A 82 16.69 -0.49 4.01
CA ALA A 82 17.19 -1.03 5.28
C ALA A 82 18.59 -1.67 5.14
N GLY A 83 19.07 -1.94 3.93
CA GLY A 83 20.32 -2.68 3.69
C GLY A 83 20.21 -4.16 4.06
N VAL A 84 19.02 -4.73 4.00
CA VAL A 84 18.74 -6.13 4.36
C VAL A 84 18.19 -6.86 3.16
N GLU A 85 18.74 -8.04 2.90
CA GLU A 85 18.17 -9.02 1.98
C GLU A 85 17.38 -10.05 2.80
N PRO A 86 16.02 -9.99 2.78
CA PRO A 86 15.22 -10.84 3.65
C PRO A 86 15.27 -12.29 3.16
N GLN A 87 15.68 -13.20 4.03
CA GLN A 87 15.78 -14.62 3.72
C GLN A 87 15.79 -15.47 5.00
N GLY A 88 15.56 -16.76 4.85
CA GLY A 88 15.58 -17.71 5.97
C GLY A 88 14.24 -17.89 6.66
N PRO A 89 14.20 -18.64 7.76
CA PRO A 89 12.94 -19.09 8.38
C PRO A 89 12.05 -17.98 8.95
N TRP A 90 12.62 -16.82 9.27
CA TRP A 90 11.88 -15.69 9.81
C TRP A 90 11.11 -14.91 8.73
N TYR A 91 11.47 -15.06 7.45
CA TYR A 91 10.83 -14.41 6.32
C TYR A 91 9.83 -15.33 5.63
N ILE A 92 8.56 -15.19 5.95
CA ILE A 92 7.49 -16.11 5.58
C ILE A 92 6.76 -15.58 4.35
N VAL A 93 6.95 -16.22 3.21
CA VAL A 93 6.32 -15.84 1.94
C VAL A 93 5.02 -16.59 1.76
N THR A 94 3.90 -15.85 1.62
CA THR A 94 2.56 -16.43 1.47
C THR A 94 2.16 -16.67 0.02
N LYS A 95 2.58 -15.82 -0.91
CA LYS A 95 2.10 -15.73 -2.31
C LYS A 95 0.58 -15.54 -2.40
N ASP A 96 0.02 -14.80 -1.43
CA ASP A 96 -1.40 -14.67 -1.23
C ASP A 96 -1.83 -13.19 -1.17
N PHE A 97 -3.15 -12.93 -1.20
CA PHE A 97 -3.70 -11.59 -1.08
C PHE A 97 -3.58 -11.04 0.35
N MET A 98 -3.86 -9.73 0.50
CA MET A 98 -3.64 -8.98 1.72
C MET A 98 -4.33 -9.61 2.94
N THR A 99 -5.63 -9.92 2.87
CA THR A 99 -6.40 -10.49 4.00
C THR A 99 -5.88 -11.86 4.44
N ALA A 100 -5.51 -12.73 3.48
CA ALA A 100 -4.93 -14.04 3.80
C ALA A 100 -3.55 -13.91 4.43
N SER A 101 -2.71 -12.99 3.93
CA SER A 101 -1.39 -12.69 4.51
C SER A 101 -1.52 -12.09 5.91
N LEU A 102 -2.52 -11.23 6.15
CA LEU A 102 -2.80 -10.66 7.47
C LEU A 102 -3.23 -11.76 8.48
N LYS A 103 -4.10 -12.71 8.07
CA LYS A 103 -4.45 -13.88 8.88
C LYS A 103 -3.22 -14.72 9.22
N ARG A 104 -2.34 -14.94 8.23
CA ARG A 104 -1.08 -15.67 8.46
C ARG A 104 -0.17 -14.93 9.44
N ALA A 105 -0.05 -13.61 9.30
CA ALA A 105 0.74 -12.81 10.22
C ALA A 105 0.21 -12.92 11.66
N ASN A 106 -1.11 -12.92 11.85
CA ASN A 106 -1.72 -13.11 13.16
C ASN A 106 -1.38 -14.50 13.75
N ALA A 107 -1.54 -15.56 12.97
CA ALA A 107 -1.26 -16.93 13.41
C ALA A 107 0.20 -17.13 13.81
N GLU A 108 1.13 -16.50 13.11
CA GLU A 108 2.57 -16.57 13.36
C GLU A 108 3.06 -15.53 14.39
N ARG A 109 2.16 -14.65 14.88
CA ARG A 109 2.55 -13.45 15.66
C ARG A 109 3.66 -12.68 15.01
N ALA A 110 3.55 -12.51 13.69
CA ALA A 110 4.55 -11.94 12.82
C ALA A 110 4.33 -10.46 12.57
N TYR A 111 5.41 -9.77 12.19
CA TYR A 111 5.32 -8.44 11.59
C TYR A 111 4.82 -8.56 10.16
N PHE A 112 4.05 -7.56 9.72
CA PHE A 112 3.48 -7.51 8.38
C PHE A 112 3.26 -6.06 7.94
N MET A 113 3.47 -5.78 6.67
CA MET A 113 3.11 -4.49 6.08
C MET A 113 1.73 -4.58 5.44
N SER A 114 0.74 -3.93 6.05
CA SER A 114 -0.61 -3.78 5.52
C SER A 114 -0.82 -2.37 4.97
N ASP A 115 -1.66 -2.22 3.95
CA ASP A 115 -2.22 -0.90 3.67
C ASP A 115 -3.28 -0.52 4.71
N SER A 116 -3.43 0.77 4.97
CA SER A 116 -4.32 1.29 6.02
C SER A 116 -5.78 0.96 5.76
N SER A 117 -6.23 0.96 4.50
CA SER A 117 -7.61 0.62 4.15
C SER A 117 -7.94 -0.83 4.46
N THR A 118 -7.06 -1.77 4.12
CA THR A 118 -7.22 -3.18 4.51
C THR A 118 -7.19 -3.33 6.02
N TRP A 119 -6.25 -2.69 6.71
CA TRP A 119 -6.19 -2.75 8.17
C TRP A 119 -7.48 -2.29 8.82
N ILE A 120 -8.00 -1.13 8.42
CA ILE A 120 -9.24 -0.57 8.98
C ILE A 120 -10.43 -1.54 8.77
N MET A 121 -10.54 -2.12 7.58
CA MET A 121 -11.65 -2.99 7.20
C MET A 121 -11.54 -4.39 7.78
N GLU A 122 -10.33 -4.93 7.90
CA GLU A 122 -10.06 -6.34 8.11
C GLU A 122 -9.33 -6.65 9.43
N LYS A 123 -9.04 -5.66 10.28
CA LYS A 123 -8.31 -5.88 11.54
C LYS A 123 -8.93 -6.95 12.44
N GLY A 124 -10.23 -7.21 12.31
CA GLY A 124 -10.93 -8.28 13.04
C GLY A 124 -10.42 -9.69 12.73
N VAL A 125 -9.74 -9.92 11.59
CA VAL A 125 -9.12 -11.22 11.27
C VAL A 125 -7.72 -11.39 11.88
N ALA A 126 -7.20 -10.32 12.52
CA ALA A 126 -5.87 -10.30 13.14
C ALA A 126 -5.94 -9.66 14.55
N PRO A 127 -6.72 -10.23 15.47
CA PRO A 127 -7.00 -9.62 16.77
C PRO A 127 -5.78 -9.49 17.70
N ASP A 128 -4.73 -10.29 17.46
CA ASP A 128 -3.50 -10.28 18.26
C ASP A 128 -2.44 -9.28 17.73
N LEU A 129 -2.73 -8.63 16.60
CA LEU A 129 -1.84 -7.64 16.01
C LEU A 129 -2.34 -6.21 16.26
N THR A 130 -1.40 -5.27 16.24
CA THR A 130 -1.68 -3.84 16.31
C THR A 130 -0.77 -3.08 15.36
N ILE A 131 -1.12 -1.82 15.03
CA ILE A 131 -0.20 -0.92 14.31
C ILE A 131 0.93 -0.55 15.27
N LEU A 132 2.15 -0.87 14.89
CA LEU A 132 3.36 -0.54 15.63
C LEU A 132 4.14 0.62 15.00
N PHE A 133 4.07 0.78 13.68
CA PHE A 133 4.75 1.88 13.00
C PHE A 133 3.94 2.37 11.80
N ARG A 134 3.83 3.71 11.65
CA ARG A 134 3.19 4.42 10.53
C ARG A 134 3.72 5.84 10.40
N GLY A 135 3.29 6.56 9.35
CA GLY A 135 3.54 8.00 9.20
C GLY A 135 4.88 8.35 8.56
N ASP A 136 5.69 7.38 8.13
CA ASP A 136 6.86 7.66 7.30
C ASP A 136 6.43 8.02 5.87
N ARG A 137 7.05 9.04 5.29
CA ARG A 137 6.76 9.49 3.93
C ARG A 137 6.85 8.37 2.89
N VAL A 138 7.78 7.43 3.04
CA VAL A 138 7.95 6.28 2.13
C VAL A 138 6.76 5.33 2.15
N LEU A 139 5.97 5.33 3.22
CA LEU A 139 4.79 4.50 3.38
C LEU A 139 3.55 5.06 2.69
N VAL A 140 3.58 6.31 2.22
CA VAL A 140 2.47 6.86 1.46
C VAL A 140 2.38 6.14 0.11
N ASN A 141 1.17 5.75 -0.22
CA ASN A 141 0.85 4.89 -1.36
C ASN A 141 -0.08 5.66 -2.31
N THR A 142 0.50 6.28 -3.34
CA THR A 142 -0.23 7.10 -4.31
C THR A 142 -0.88 6.23 -5.39
N TYR A 143 -2.12 6.57 -5.75
CA TYR A 143 -2.91 5.89 -6.76
C TYR A 143 -3.04 6.75 -8.01
N HIS A 144 -2.78 6.13 -9.18
CA HIS A 144 -2.95 6.74 -10.48
C HIS A 144 -3.95 5.97 -11.33
N ALA A 145 -4.78 6.72 -12.04
CA ALA A 145 -5.59 6.19 -13.12
C ALA A 145 -4.89 6.47 -14.46
N ILE A 146 -4.84 5.47 -15.32
CA ILE A 146 -4.32 5.58 -16.69
C ILE A 146 -5.34 5.07 -17.70
N VAL A 147 -5.31 5.64 -18.89
CA VAL A 147 -6.18 5.28 -20.01
C VAL A 147 -5.33 4.93 -21.24
N ALA A 148 -5.84 4.05 -22.08
CA ALA A 148 -5.20 3.67 -23.33
C ALA A 148 -5.06 4.88 -24.29
N PRO A 149 -4.14 4.83 -25.27
CA PRO A 149 -4.03 5.86 -26.32
C PRO A 149 -5.34 6.04 -27.10
N PRO A 150 -5.56 7.20 -27.74
CA PRO A 150 -6.69 7.41 -28.64
C PRO A 150 -6.79 6.30 -29.70
N GLY A 151 -8.01 5.82 -29.92
CA GLY A 151 -8.26 4.79 -30.92
C GLY A 151 -7.91 3.34 -30.51
N ALA A 152 -7.27 3.11 -29.36
CA ALA A 152 -6.84 1.77 -28.95
C ALA A 152 -8.01 0.83 -28.56
N THR A 153 -9.10 1.38 -28.00
CA THR A 153 -10.28 0.61 -27.60
C THR A 153 -11.56 1.42 -27.74
N ALA A 154 -12.68 0.74 -28.03
CA ALA A 154 -13.99 1.40 -28.15
C ALA A 154 -14.46 2.06 -26.84
N GLY A 155 -14.06 1.54 -25.67
CA GLY A 155 -14.45 2.07 -24.36
C GLY A 155 -13.55 3.18 -23.80
N ARG A 156 -12.56 3.63 -24.58
CA ARG A 156 -11.57 4.61 -24.11
C ARG A 156 -12.20 5.90 -23.62
N ASP A 157 -13.12 6.48 -24.39
CA ASP A 157 -13.73 7.77 -24.05
C ASP A 157 -14.61 7.71 -22.79
N THR A 158 -15.27 6.55 -22.60
CA THR A 158 -16.03 6.30 -21.35
C THR A 158 -15.07 6.19 -20.16
N ALA A 159 -13.96 5.48 -20.32
CA ALA A 159 -12.93 5.35 -19.31
C ALA A 159 -12.32 6.73 -18.94
N GLU A 160 -12.06 7.58 -19.94
CA GLU A 160 -11.53 8.92 -19.71
C GLU A 160 -12.52 9.81 -18.96
N ARG A 161 -13.80 9.83 -19.35
CA ARG A 161 -14.84 10.55 -18.62
C ARG A 161 -14.98 10.09 -17.18
N PHE A 162 -14.85 8.78 -16.93
CA PHE A 162 -14.87 8.26 -15.57
C PHE A 162 -13.66 8.74 -14.75
N ILE A 163 -12.46 8.76 -15.33
CA ILE A 163 -11.25 9.29 -14.68
C ILE A 163 -11.44 10.80 -14.38
N ASP A 164 -12.01 11.56 -15.33
CA ASP A 164 -12.30 12.98 -15.13
C ASP A 164 -13.32 13.22 -14.00
N PHE A 165 -14.34 12.37 -13.90
CA PHE A 165 -15.26 12.39 -12.76
C PHE A 165 -14.53 12.10 -11.44
N VAL A 166 -13.71 11.04 -11.39
CA VAL A 166 -12.93 10.71 -10.18
C VAL A 166 -12.01 11.87 -9.76
N ALA A 167 -11.43 12.58 -10.73
CA ALA A 167 -10.57 13.74 -10.49
C ALA A 167 -11.33 15.04 -10.21
N SER A 168 -12.66 15.08 -10.41
CA SER A 168 -13.49 16.26 -10.14
C SER A 168 -13.62 16.55 -8.64
N PRO A 169 -14.03 17.77 -8.23
CA PRO A 169 -14.28 18.07 -6.82
C PRO A 169 -15.24 17.09 -6.14
N GLU A 170 -16.29 16.65 -6.84
CA GLU A 170 -17.25 15.68 -6.33
C GLU A 170 -16.60 14.29 -6.13
N GLY A 171 -15.89 13.78 -7.13
CA GLY A 171 -15.17 12.50 -7.03
C GLY A 171 -14.12 12.50 -5.91
N GLN A 172 -13.39 13.60 -5.77
CA GLN A 172 -12.38 13.76 -4.72
C GLN A 172 -12.99 13.84 -3.32
N ARG A 173 -14.16 14.48 -3.18
CA ARG A 173 -14.93 14.46 -1.93
C ARG A 173 -15.37 13.05 -1.57
N ILE A 174 -15.89 12.28 -2.52
CA ILE A 174 -16.29 10.88 -2.31
C ILE A 174 -15.10 10.06 -1.81
N ILE A 175 -13.92 10.21 -2.43
CA ILE A 175 -12.70 9.50 -2.01
C ILE A 175 -12.32 9.86 -0.56
N ALA A 176 -12.29 11.14 -0.23
CA ALA A 176 -11.87 11.63 1.10
C ALA A 176 -12.86 11.24 2.22
N GLU A 177 -14.15 11.12 1.89
CA GLU A 177 -15.21 10.77 2.85
C GLU A 177 -15.43 9.25 2.97
N TYR A 178 -14.96 8.48 1.97
CA TYR A 178 -15.22 7.04 1.93
C TYR A 178 -14.71 6.31 3.16
N GLY A 179 -15.62 5.59 3.81
CA GLY A 179 -15.33 4.81 5.01
C GLY A 179 -15.59 5.54 6.34
N ARG A 180 -15.65 6.90 6.35
CA ARG A 180 -15.78 7.68 7.61
C ARG A 180 -17.01 7.31 8.42
N GLU A 181 -18.16 7.18 7.78
CA GLU A 181 -19.40 6.81 8.46
C GLU A 181 -19.33 5.42 9.09
N ARG A 182 -18.76 4.46 8.36
CA ARG A 182 -18.72 3.06 8.79
C ARG A 182 -17.61 2.74 9.77
N PHE A 183 -16.44 3.36 9.62
CA PHE A 183 -15.22 3.01 10.35
C PHE A 183 -14.71 4.12 11.27
N GLY A 184 -15.34 5.30 11.25
CA GLY A 184 -14.92 6.47 12.03
C GLY A 184 -13.74 7.24 11.42
N GLU A 185 -13.12 6.71 10.36
CA GLU A 185 -12.00 7.33 9.64
C GLU A 185 -12.09 7.08 8.14
N GLY A 186 -11.49 7.97 7.34
CA GLY A 186 -11.42 7.80 5.88
C GLY A 186 -10.45 6.68 5.50
N LEU A 187 -10.82 5.89 4.50
CA LEU A 187 -9.94 4.83 3.98
C LEU A 187 -8.88 5.38 3.03
N TYR A 188 -9.13 6.53 2.41
CA TYR A 188 -8.26 7.17 1.42
C TYR A 188 -8.15 8.66 1.68
N ASN A 189 -7.05 9.24 1.21
CA ASN A 189 -6.86 10.68 1.08
C ASN A 189 -7.11 11.09 -0.38
N ASP A 190 -7.52 12.34 -0.59
CA ASP A 190 -7.71 12.91 -1.91
C ASP A 190 -6.38 13.15 -2.67
N ALA A 191 -6.50 13.53 -3.95
CA ALA A 191 -5.35 13.83 -4.78
C ALA A 191 -4.59 15.08 -4.34
N ALA A 192 -5.23 16.02 -3.65
CA ALA A 192 -4.56 17.23 -3.14
C ALA A 192 -3.55 16.86 -2.05
N TYR A 193 -3.94 15.98 -1.13
CA TYR A 193 -3.03 15.41 -0.13
C TYR A 193 -1.96 14.53 -0.80
N ALA A 194 -2.38 13.63 -1.69
CA ALA A 194 -1.49 12.66 -2.34
C ALA A 194 -0.35 13.33 -3.12
N ARG A 195 -0.59 14.50 -3.73
CA ARG A 195 0.38 15.26 -4.54
C ARG A 195 1.65 15.64 -3.79
N GLN A 196 1.62 15.70 -2.47
CA GLN A 196 2.80 16.00 -1.64
C GLN A 196 3.82 14.85 -1.65
N PHE A 197 3.41 13.67 -2.13
CA PHE A 197 4.19 12.43 -2.08
C PHE A 197 4.40 11.79 -3.46
N ASP A 198 3.82 12.38 -4.49
CA ASP A 198 3.90 11.88 -5.87
C ASP A 198 5.18 12.33 -6.61
#